data_61b56ce652ecd7a38bef86d9531a8a47
#
_entry.id   61b56ce652ecd7a38bef86d9531a8a47
#
_cell.length_a   1.000
_cell.length_b   1.000
_cell.length_c   1.000
_cell.angle_alpha   90.00
_cell.angle_beta   90.00
_cell.angle_gamma   90.00
#
_symmetry.space_group_name_H-M   'P 1'
#
loop_
_entity.id
_entity.type
_entity.pdbx_description
1 polymer ?
#
loop_
_entity_poly.entity_id
_entity_poly.type
_entity_poly.pdbx_seq_one_letter_code
_entity_poly.pdbx_strand_id
1 'polypeptide(L)'
;MKLGVLKDIKKEEYRVILTPSEVENIIQDGHQVLVERSAGERAGFPDREYEEVGAVLTDRYEIYRECDMVAKVKEIDPSEYPLLREGQIVFTCIHPAAHPQEVDE
;
A
#
# COMPACT_ATOMS: atom_id res chain seq x y z
N MET A 1 5.81 -10.35 9.68
CA MET A 1 4.57 -9.68 9.29
C MET A 1 4.45 -9.62 7.78
N LYS A 2 3.26 -9.77 7.27
CA LYS A 2 3.00 -9.61 5.85
C LYS A 2 2.41 -8.25 5.59
N LEU A 3 3.08 -7.47 4.76
CA LEU A 3 2.66 -6.11 4.44
C LEU A 3 2.20 -6.05 2.98
N GLY A 4 1.07 -5.44 2.75
CA GLY A 4 0.56 -5.28 1.40
C GLY A 4 0.62 -3.83 0.95
N VAL A 5 1.13 -3.59 -0.24
CA VAL A 5 1.18 -2.26 -0.85
C VAL A 5 0.09 -2.21 -1.90
N LEU A 6 -0.89 -1.36 -1.69
CA LEU A 6 -2.04 -1.26 -2.59
C LEU A 6 -1.85 -0.14 -3.59
N LYS A 7 -2.38 -0.35 -4.77
CA LYS A 7 -2.44 0.70 -5.77
C LYS A 7 -3.57 1.64 -5.41
N ASP A 8 -3.29 2.93 -5.46
CA ASP A 8 -4.33 3.92 -5.28
C ASP A 8 -5.19 3.99 -6.53
N ILE A 9 -6.49 3.92 -6.35
CA ILE A 9 -7.41 3.96 -7.46
C ILE A 9 -7.97 5.36 -7.70
N LYS A 10 -7.62 6.31 -6.85
CA LYS A 10 -8.05 7.69 -7.04
C LYS A 10 -7.41 8.25 -8.31
N LYS A 11 -8.22 8.95 -9.06
CA LYS A 11 -7.85 9.35 -10.40
C LYS A 11 -6.59 10.19 -10.47
N GLU A 12 -6.39 11.04 -9.49
CA GLU A 12 -5.27 11.97 -9.51
C GLU A 12 -4.14 11.58 -8.58
N GLU A 13 -4.15 10.35 -8.08
CA GLU A 13 -3.09 9.93 -7.20
C GLU A 13 -1.99 9.24 -8.01
N TYR A 14 -0.81 9.86 -8.04
CA TYR A 14 0.32 9.32 -8.78
C TYR A 14 1.40 8.76 -7.88
N ARG A 15 1.29 8.95 -6.57
CA ARG A 15 2.29 8.48 -5.63
C ARG A 15 2.03 7.03 -5.24
N VAL A 16 3.11 6.35 -4.84
CA VAL A 16 2.97 5.06 -4.20
C VAL A 16 3.49 5.23 -2.78
N ILE A 17 2.90 4.48 -1.86
CA ILE A 17 3.23 4.67 -0.45
C ILE A 17 4.63 4.18 -0.09
N LEU A 18 5.11 3.16 -0.80
CA LEU A 18 6.44 2.60 -0.56
C LEU A 18 7.16 2.42 -1.88
N THR A 19 8.36 2.99 -1.97
CA THR A 19 9.20 2.80 -3.16
C THR A 19 9.90 1.44 -3.07
N PRO A 20 10.46 0.95 -4.19
CA PRO A 20 11.19 -0.33 -4.13
C PRO A 20 12.32 -0.31 -3.10
N SER A 21 13.01 0.81 -2.95
CA SER A 21 14.08 0.91 -1.97
C SER A 21 13.55 0.73 -0.54
N GLU A 22 12.42 1.34 -0.25
CA GLU A 22 11.81 1.19 1.07
C GLU A 22 11.31 -0.22 1.31
N VAL A 23 10.75 -0.84 0.27
CA VAL A 23 10.30 -2.22 0.36
C VAL A 23 11.47 -3.14 0.63
N GLU A 24 12.61 -2.88 -0.02
CA GLU A 24 13.80 -3.69 0.21
C GLU A 24 14.21 -3.67 1.67
N ASN A 25 14.19 -2.49 2.28
CA ASN A 25 14.55 -2.37 3.70
C ASN A 25 13.61 -3.17 4.59
N ILE A 26 12.32 -3.15 4.29
CA ILE A 26 11.34 -3.90 5.07
C ILE A 26 11.59 -5.39 4.94
N ILE A 27 11.90 -5.85 3.74
CA ILE A 27 12.17 -7.27 3.51
C ILE A 27 13.45 -7.68 4.24
N GLN A 28 14.45 -6.84 4.23
CA GLN A 28 15.70 -7.13 4.93
C GLN A 28 15.48 -7.26 6.43
N ASP A 29 14.45 -6.60 6.94
CA ASP A 29 14.13 -6.71 8.36
C ASP A 29 13.32 -7.97 8.69
N GLY A 30 13.09 -8.82 7.71
CA GLY A 30 12.46 -10.12 7.96
C GLY A 30 10.98 -10.17 7.66
N HIS A 31 10.43 -9.14 7.03
CA HIS A 31 9.02 -9.11 6.69
C HIS A 31 8.79 -9.54 5.25
N GLN A 32 7.56 -9.94 4.96
CA GLN A 32 7.15 -10.24 3.59
C GLN A 32 6.36 -9.06 3.06
N VAL A 33 6.56 -8.73 1.79
CA VAL A 33 5.84 -7.61 1.17
C VAL A 33 5.17 -8.09 -0.11
N LEU A 34 3.87 -7.88 -0.19
CA LEU A 34 3.10 -8.13 -1.39
C LEU A 34 2.75 -6.77 -1.98
N VAL A 35 2.90 -6.63 -3.30
CA VAL A 35 2.65 -5.35 -3.96
C VAL A 35 1.61 -5.57 -5.04
N GLU A 36 0.57 -4.75 -5.04
CA GLU A 36 -0.44 -4.83 -6.09
C GLU A 36 0.21 -4.45 -7.43
N ARG A 37 -0.12 -5.21 -8.46
CA ARG A 37 0.44 -4.94 -9.79
C ARG A 37 0.15 -3.50 -10.19
N SER A 38 1.15 -2.87 -10.76
CA SER A 38 1.09 -1.49 -11.25
C SER A 38 1.00 -0.45 -10.14
N ALA A 39 1.20 -0.84 -8.88
CA ALA A 39 1.02 0.09 -7.77
C ALA A 39 1.95 1.28 -7.85
N GLY A 40 3.17 1.09 -8.35
CA GLY A 40 4.14 2.18 -8.42
C GLY A 40 4.34 2.78 -9.80
N GLU A 41 3.59 2.33 -10.79
CA GLU A 41 3.87 2.75 -12.17
C GLU A 41 3.74 4.24 -12.38
N ARG A 42 2.72 4.86 -11.79
CA ARG A 42 2.54 6.29 -11.98
C ARG A 42 3.60 7.11 -11.25
N ALA A 43 4.24 6.51 -10.26
CA ALA A 43 5.32 7.17 -9.55
C ALA A 43 6.68 6.90 -10.18
N GLY A 44 6.71 6.14 -11.28
CA GLY A 44 7.95 5.87 -11.98
C GLY A 44 8.61 4.57 -11.58
N PHE A 45 7.93 3.71 -10.84
CA PHE A 45 8.50 2.45 -10.37
C PHE A 45 7.76 1.28 -11.00
N PRO A 46 8.34 0.65 -12.05
CA PRO A 46 7.68 -0.49 -12.67
C PRO A 46 7.70 -1.71 -11.76
N ASP A 47 6.77 -2.62 -12.02
CA ASP A 47 6.62 -3.81 -11.19
C ASP A 47 7.91 -4.58 -11.00
N ARG A 48 8.72 -4.66 -12.05
CA ARG A 48 9.95 -5.46 -11.96
C ARG A 48 10.89 -4.96 -10.87
N GLU A 49 10.86 -3.66 -10.56
CA GLU A 49 11.73 -3.14 -9.53
C GLU A 49 11.33 -3.63 -8.14
N TYR A 50 10.04 -3.84 -7.94
CA TYR A 50 9.59 -4.44 -6.69
C TYR A 50 9.96 -5.90 -6.62
N GLU A 51 9.85 -6.60 -7.74
CA GLU A 51 10.25 -8.01 -7.76
C GLU A 51 11.74 -8.19 -7.50
N GLU A 52 12.54 -7.29 -8.04
CA GLU A 52 14.00 -7.40 -7.88
C GLU A 52 14.43 -7.28 -6.43
N VAL A 53 13.67 -6.58 -5.62
CA VAL A 53 14.02 -6.45 -4.21
C VAL A 53 13.35 -7.50 -3.33
N GLY A 54 12.58 -8.41 -3.93
CA GLY A 54 12.02 -9.54 -3.20
C GLY A 54 10.55 -9.46 -2.91
N ALA A 55 9.85 -8.46 -3.41
CA ALA A 55 8.40 -8.35 -3.21
C ALA A 55 7.68 -9.31 -4.14
N VAL A 56 6.48 -9.70 -3.75
CA VAL A 56 5.61 -10.53 -4.55
C VAL A 56 4.52 -9.66 -5.16
N LEU A 57 4.39 -9.70 -6.48
CA LEU A 57 3.33 -8.96 -7.15
C LEU A 57 2.06 -9.80 -7.19
N THR A 58 0.94 -9.16 -6.89
CA THR A 58 -0.32 -9.88 -6.85
C THR A 58 -1.46 -8.88 -7.04
N ASP A 59 -2.70 -9.30 -6.77
CA ASP A 59 -3.84 -8.40 -6.87
C ASP A 59 -4.30 -7.99 -5.48
N ARG A 60 -5.19 -6.96 -5.44
CA ARG A 60 -5.62 -6.42 -4.16
C ARG A 60 -6.41 -7.42 -3.33
N TYR A 61 -7.12 -8.32 -3.98
CA TYR A 61 -7.93 -9.28 -3.23
C TYR A 61 -7.06 -10.22 -2.43
N GLU A 62 -5.96 -10.67 -3.02
CA GLU A 62 -5.02 -11.50 -2.29
C GLU A 62 -4.34 -10.70 -1.19
N ILE A 63 -4.02 -9.44 -1.44
CA ILE A 63 -3.39 -8.60 -0.42
C ILE A 63 -4.29 -8.48 0.80
N TYR A 64 -5.58 -8.17 0.58
CA TYR A 64 -6.49 -8.07 1.72
C TYR A 64 -6.66 -9.40 2.44
N ARG A 65 -6.61 -10.51 1.69
CA ARG A 65 -6.81 -11.81 2.30
C ARG A 65 -5.60 -12.28 3.09
N GLU A 66 -4.38 -11.93 2.63
CA GLU A 66 -3.17 -12.51 3.18
C GLU A 66 -2.38 -11.61 4.11
N CYS A 67 -2.51 -10.31 3.99
CA CYS A 67 -1.61 -9.41 4.67
C CYS A 67 -2.11 -8.99 6.04
N ASP A 68 -1.17 -8.82 6.95
CA ASP A 68 -1.47 -8.33 8.30
C ASP A 68 -1.71 -6.83 8.28
N MET A 69 -1.03 -6.13 7.38
CA MET A 69 -1.17 -4.70 7.23
C MET A 69 -1.29 -4.38 5.75
N VAL A 70 -2.20 -3.47 5.42
CA VAL A 70 -2.31 -2.97 4.05
C VAL A 70 -2.03 -1.48 4.08
N ALA A 71 -1.34 -0.99 3.05
CA ALA A 71 -0.88 0.38 3.01
C ALA A 71 -1.15 1.00 1.65
N LYS A 72 -1.60 2.24 1.65
CA LYS A 72 -1.77 3.02 0.42
C LYS A 72 -1.72 4.49 0.80
N VAL A 73 -1.58 5.35 -0.22
CA VAL A 73 -1.42 6.78 0.05
C VAL A 73 -2.72 7.40 0.54
N LYS A 74 -3.81 7.13 -0.16
CA LYS A 74 -5.10 7.72 0.20
C LYS A 74 -5.93 6.75 1.01
N GLU A 75 -7.05 7.24 1.52
CA GLU A 75 -7.92 6.41 2.35
C GLU A 75 -8.46 5.22 1.56
N ILE A 76 -8.90 4.21 2.28
CA ILE A 76 -9.50 3.05 1.67
C ILE A 76 -10.81 3.47 0.98
N ASP A 77 -10.96 3.05 -0.27
CA ASP A 77 -12.18 3.34 -1.00
C ASP A 77 -13.32 2.51 -0.41
N PRO A 78 -14.52 3.09 -0.29
CA PRO A 78 -15.65 2.31 0.27
C PRO A 78 -15.91 1.01 -0.45
N SER A 79 -15.61 0.92 -1.73
CA SER A 79 -15.80 -0.33 -2.46
C SER A 79 -14.91 -1.45 -1.94
N GLU A 80 -13.86 -1.12 -1.19
CA GLU A 80 -12.94 -2.10 -0.65
C GLU A 80 -13.24 -2.47 0.79
N TYR A 81 -14.18 -1.79 1.43
CA TYR A 81 -14.50 -2.08 2.83
C TYR A 81 -14.83 -3.56 3.06
N PRO A 82 -15.60 -4.22 2.19
CA PRO A 82 -15.90 -5.63 2.43
C PRO A 82 -14.69 -6.56 2.39
N LEU A 83 -13.57 -6.07 1.84
CA LEU A 83 -12.37 -6.88 1.76
C LEU A 83 -11.55 -6.84 3.03
N LEU A 84 -11.80 -5.88 3.91
CA LEU A 84 -11.05 -5.74 5.15
C LEU A 84 -11.35 -6.90 6.09
N ARG A 85 -10.32 -7.33 6.83
CA ARG A 85 -10.47 -8.41 7.77
C ARG A 85 -10.35 -7.89 9.20
N GLU A 86 -10.98 -8.57 10.11
CA GLU A 86 -10.86 -8.22 11.52
C GLU A 86 -9.41 -8.35 11.95
N GLY A 87 -8.93 -7.34 12.67
CA GLY A 87 -7.55 -7.35 13.13
C GLY A 87 -6.54 -6.86 12.14
N GLN A 88 -6.95 -6.59 10.91
CA GLN A 88 -6.04 -6.10 9.89
C GLN A 88 -5.74 -4.64 10.12
N ILE A 89 -4.45 -4.28 9.98
CA ILE A 89 -4.02 -2.89 10.16
C ILE A 89 -4.07 -2.18 8.83
N VAL A 90 -4.63 -0.98 8.82
CA VAL A 90 -4.69 -0.15 7.61
C VAL A 90 -3.85 1.08 7.85
N PHE A 91 -2.85 1.29 6.99
CA PHE A 91 -1.98 2.45 7.08
C PHE A 91 -2.15 3.29 5.83
N THR A 92 -2.49 4.56 6.00
CA THR A 92 -2.59 5.47 4.87
C THR A 92 -1.78 6.72 5.17
N CYS A 93 -1.38 7.40 4.09
CA CYS A 93 -0.63 8.64 4.20
C CYS A 93 -1.51 9.85 4.07
N ILE A 94 -2.81 9.63 3.99
CA ILE A 94 -3.67 10.77 3.86
C ILE A 94 -3.55 11.58 5.13
N HIS A 95 -3.41 12.88 4.97
CA HIS A 95 -3.33 13.71 6.13
C HIS A 95 -4.47 14.69 6.09
N PRO A 96 -4.83 15.23 7.23
CA PRO A 96 -6.02 16.07 7.31
C PRO A 96 -5.79 17.51 6.89
N ALA A 97 -4.82 17.74 6.05
CA ALA A 97 -4.54 19.10 5.63
C ALA A 97 -5.74 19.77 5.00
N ALA A 98 -6.59 19.00 4.36
CA ALA A 98 -7.79 19.54 3.78
C ALA A 98 -8.81 19.95 4.83
N HIS A 99 -8.59 19.50 6.05
CA HIS A 99 -9.49 19.79 7.17
C HIS A 99 -8.64 20.22 8.35
N PRO A 100 -8.14 21.43 8.31
CA PRO A 100 -7.18 21.85 9.33
C PRO A 100 -7.69 21.71 10.75
N GLN A 101 -8.97 21.86 10.93
CA GLN A 101 -9.49 21.74 12.27
C GLN A 101 -9.48 20.33 12.80
N GLU A 102 -9.19 19.36 11.95
CA GLU A 102 -9.07 17.99 12.39
C GLU A 102 -7.68 17.63 12.79
N VAL A 103 -6.81 18.42 12.31
CA VAL A 103 -5.45 18.09 12.51
C VAL A 103 -5.07 18.13 13.88
N ASP A 104 -5.67 18.73 14.27
CA ASP A 104 -5.33 18.89 15.26
C ASP A 104 -5.83 18.40 16.17
N GLU A 105 -6.14 18.01 15.84
CA GLU A 105 -6.51 17.54 16.54
C GLU A 105 -6.28 16.97 16.91
#